data_59dfd17fc4f261effd61902b91180d8f
#
_entry.id   59dfd17fc4f261effd61902b91180d8f
#
_cell.length_a   1.000
_cell.length_b   1.000
_cell.length_c   1.000
_cell.angle_alpha   90.00
_cell.angle_beta   90.00
_cell.angle_gamma   90.00
#
_symmetry.space_group_name_H-M   'P 1'
#
loop_
_entity.id
_entity.type
_entity.pdbx_description
1 polymer ?
#
loop_
_entity_poly.entity_id
_entity_poly.type
_entity_poly.pdbx_seq_one_letter_code
_entity_poly.pdbx_strand_id
1 'polypeptide(L)'
;MRLTLASGSPQRAEILAKLGLEFEVVVPGVEELTGGDPEVEVVENARMKAHAVGRDGVVIACDTDVVLDGKALGKPADAAEARTYLDRMSGRAHEVLSGLVVLIDGEERSGLDRTTVAFKALSEAEKQRYVAFGEWEGRSGGYAIQTLGSTLVERVEGSVSNEIGRAHV
;
A
#
# COMPACT_ATOMS: atom_id res chain seq x y z
N MET A 1 2.19 17.39 -21.75
CA MET A 1 1.90 17.70 -20.32
C MET A 1 2.78 16.76 -19.48
N ARG A 2 3.54 17.29 -18.54
CA ARG A 2 4.44 16.51 -17.70
C ARG A 2 3.63 15.71 -16.70
N LEU A 3 3.90 14.41 -16.57
CA LEU A 3 3.30 13.53 -15.57
C LEU A 3 4.37 13.12 -14.55
N THR A 4 4.08 13.32 -13.28
CA THR A 4 4.98 12.97 -12.19
C THR A 4 4.30 11.99 -11.22
N LEU A 5 4.96 10.88 -10.92
CA LEU A 5 4.57 9.96 -9.85
C LEU A 5 5.31 10.34 -8.57
N ALA A 6 4.57 10.84 -7.58
CA ALA A 6 5.09 11.18 -6.26
C ALA A 6 5.10 9.93 -5.36
N SER A 7 6.01 8.99 -5.62
CA SER A 7 6.10 7.73 -4.88
C SER A 7 7.44 7.05 -5.10
N GLY A 8 8.00 6.44 -4.05
CA GLY A 8 9.15 5.54 -4.15
C GLY A 8 8.79 4.09 -4.48
N SER A 9 7.50 3.76 -4.68
CA SER A 9 7.04 2.39 -4.92
C SER A 9 7.31 1.93 -6.36
N PRO A 10 8.16 0.92 -6.59
CA PRO A 10 8.38 0.34 -7.92
C PRO A 10 7.10 -0.22 -8.55
N GLN A 11 6.20 -0.78 -7.74
CA GLN A 11 4.96 -1.39 -8.20
C GLN A 11 3.98 -0.34 -8.74
N ARG A 12 3.91 0.84 -8.11
CA ARG A 12 3.11 1.95 -8.62
C ARG A 12 3.66 2.46 -9.96
N ALA A 13 5.00 2.55 -10.07
CA ALA A 13 5.63 2.89 -11.33
C ALA A 13 5.35 1.83 -12.42
N GLU A 14 5.39 0.55 -12.09
CA GLU A 14 5.05 -0.55 -13.01
C GLU A 14 3.60 -0.48 -13.48
N ILE A 15 2.65 -0.16 -12.59
CA ILE A 15 1.23 0.01 -12.96
C ILE A 15 1.08 1.13 -13.98
N LEU A 16 1.68 2.30 -13.76
CA LEU A 16 1.62 3.41 -14.71
C LEU A 16 2.30 3.08 -16.03
N ALA A 17 3.44 2.39 -16.00
CA ALA A 17 4.14 1.94 -17.20
C ALA A 17 3.31 0.95 -18.02
N LYS A 18 2.59 0.02 -17.38
CA LYS A 18 1.67 -0.91 -18.05
C LYS A 18 0.48 -0.22 -18.72
N LEU A 19 0.11 0.98 -18.24
CA LEU A 19 -0.89 1.83 -18.89
C LEU A 19 -0.32 2.60 -20.10
N GLY A 20 0.95 2.44 -20.42
CA GLY A 20 1.61 3.13 -21.53
C GLY A 20 1.88 4.61 -21.28
N LEU A 21 1.90 5.04 -20.01
CA LEU A 21 2.14 6.42 -19.65
C LEU A 21 3.65 6.70 -19.53
N GLU A 22 4.08 7.85 -20.04
CA GLU A 22 5.41 8.38 -19.79
C GLU A 22 5.36 9.31 -18.56
N PHE A 23 6.20 9.08 -17.58
CA PHE A 23 6.20 9.82 -16.34
C PHE A 23 7.59 9.89 -15.70
N GLU A 24 7.78 10.86 -14.82
CA GLU A 24 8.93 10.96 -13.94
C GLU A 24 8.57 10.43 -12.55
N VAL A 25 9.54 9.83 -11.88
CA VAL A 25 9.39 9.41 -10.47
C VAL A 25 10.11 10.41 -9.58
N VAL A 26 9.39 10.97 -8.62
CA VAL A 26 9.96 11.82 -7.57
C VAL A 26 9.55 11.24 -6.22
N VAL A 27 10.53 10.88 -5.40
CA VAL A 27 10.26 10.37 -4.04
C VAL A 27 10.03 11.56 -3.10
N PRO A 28 8.82 11.75 -2.56
CA PRO A 28 8.54 12.83 -1.65
C PRO A 28 9.15 12.55 -0.26
N GLY A 29 9.86 13.51 0.29
CA GLY A 29 10.43 13.44 1.64
C GLY A 29 9.45 13.96 2.70
N VAL A 30 8.27 13.35 2.83
CA VAL A 30 7.26 13.75 3.82
C VAL A 30 7.19 12.75 4.98
N GLU A 31 6.91 13.26 6.17
CA GLU A 31 6.59 12.43 7.33
C GLU A 31 5.11 12.05 7.28
N GLU A 32 4.83 10.75 7.22
CA GLU A 32 3.47 10.22 7.10
C GLU A 32 2.73 10.29 8.44
N LEU A 33 1.43 10.61 8.36
CA LEU A 33 0.52 10.54 9.51
C LEU A 33 0.27 9.08 9.87
N THR A 34 0.23 8.80 11.17
CA THR A 34 -0.02 7.46 11.71
C THR A 34 -0.77 7.54 13.03
N GLY A 35 -1.61 6.54 13.31
CA GLY A 35 -2.28 6.35 14.60
C GLY A 35 -3.64 7.02 14.72
N GLY A 36 -4.15 7.65 13.66
CA GLY A 36 -5.50 8.20 13.57
C GLY A 36 -6.47 7.27 12.86
N ASP A 37 -7.42 7.88 12.12
CA ASP A 37 -8.37 7.16 11.26
C ASP A 37 -7.67 6.72 9.97
N PRO A 38 -7.52 5.42 9.69
CA PRO A 38 -6.80 4.95 8.50
C PRO A 38 -7.37 5.46 7.17
N GLU A 39 -8.69 5.66 7.07
CA GLU A 39 -9.32 6.17 5.84
C GLU A 39 -8.93 7.62 5.57
N VAL A 40 -8.79 8.41 6.63
CA VAL A 40 -8.34 9.80 6.54
C VAL A 40 -6.84 9.84 6.28
N GLU A 41 -6.06 9.04 7.02
CA GLU A 41 -4.60 9.06 6.95
C GLU A 41 -4.07 8.72 5.55
N VAL A 42 -4.58 7.67 4.90
CA VAL A 42 -4.09 7.31 3.56
C VAL A 42 -4.36 8.39 2.51
N VAL A 43 -5.46 9.13 2.63
CA VAL A 43 -5.76 10.25 1.72
C VAL A 43 -4.89 11.47 2.03
N GLU A 44 -4.74 11.81 3.31
CA GLU A 44 -3.91 12.95 3.73
C GLU A 44 -2.42 12.69 3.42
N ASN A 45 -1.92 11.47 3.65
CA ASN A 45 -0.56 11.10 3.29
C ASN A 45 -0.34 11.20 1.78
N ALA A 46 -1.28 10.73 0.97
CA ALA A 46 -1.21 10.90 -0.48
C ALA A 46 -1.23 12.38 -0.87
N ARG A 47 -2.06 13.22 -0.20
CA ARG A 47 -2.12 14.67 -0.41
C ARG A 47 -0.79 15.35 -0.10
N MET A 48 -0.21 15.06 1.06
CA MET A 48 1.09 15.61 1.45
C MET A 48 2.18 15.24 0.44
N LYS A 49 2.21 13.98 -0.02
CA LYS A 49 3.14 13.51 -1.06
C LYS A 49 2.97 14.26 -2.38
N ALA A 50 1.73 14.46 -2.83
CA ALA A 50 1.46 15.17 -4.08
C ALA A 50 1.94 16.63 -4.01
N HIS A 51 1.58 17.34 -2.94
CA HIS A 51 1.93 18.75 -2.77
C HIS A 51 3.43 18.99 -2.53
N ALA A 52 4.15 18.01 -1.94
CA ALA A 52 5.60 18.11 -1.73
C ALA A 52 6.40 18.07 -3.04
N VAL A 53 5.87 17.46 -4.09
CA VAL A 53 6.57 17.29 -5.37
C VAL A 53 6.37 18.49 -6.30
N GLY A 54 5.26 19.22 -6.19
CA GLY A 54 4.98 20.40 -6.99
C GLY A 54 3.54 20.45 -7.50
N ARG A 55 3.26 21.43 -8.36
CA ARG A 55 1.91 21.70 -8.87
C ARG A 55 1.84 21.84 -10.40
N ASP A 56 2.95 21.75 -11.08
CA ASP A 56 3.01 21.92 -12.53
C ASP A 56 2.72 20.61 -13.24
N GLY A 57 1.82 20.65 -14.21
CA GLY A 57 1.39 19.47 -14.97
C GLY A 57 0.50 18.54 -14.16
N VAL A 58 0.70 17.23 -14.30
CA VAL A 58 -0.04 16.21 -13.55
C VAL A 58 0.87 15.55 -12.52
N VAL A 59 0.45 15.57 -11.26
CA VAL A 59 1.10 14.84 -10.17
C VAL A 59 0.15 13.77 -9.65
N ILE A 60 0.62 12.52 -9.59
CA ILE A 60 -0.11 11.39 -9.01
C ILE A 60 0.62 10.96 -7.74
N ALA A 61 -0.09 10.92 -6.63
CA ALA A 61 0.40 10.38 -5.38
C ALA A 61 -0.60 9.37 -4.79
N CYS A 62 -0.07 8.39 -4.08
CA CYS A 62 -0.87 7.38 -3.43
C CYS A 62 -0.23 7.00 -2.08
N ASP A 63 -1.08 6.71 -1.11
CA ASP A 63 -0.69 6.06 0.13
C ASP A 63 -1.56 4.81 0.34
N THR A 64 -1.02 3.77 0.97
CA THR A 64 -1.76 2.51 1.13
C THR A 64 -1.40 1.86 2.45
N ASP A 65 -2.42 1.42 3.18
CA ASP A 65 -2.22 0.70 4.43
C ASP A 65 -3.13 -0.53 4.55
N VAL A 66 -2.68 -1.48 5.38
CA VAL A 66 -3.46 -2.66 5.78
C VAL A 66 -4.14 -2.38 7.09
N VAL A 67 -5.45 -2.58 7.12
CA VAL A 67 -6.29 -2.29 8.29
C VAL A 67 -6.92 -3.57 8.80
N LEU A 68 -6.70 -3.86 10.07
CA LEU A 68 -7.32 -4.97 10.79
C LEU A 68 -8.00 -4.44 12.05
N ASP A 69 -9.28 -4.79 12.23
CA ASP A 69 -10.10 -4.33 13.35
C ASP A 69 -10.12 -2.78 13.47
N GLY A 70 -10.18 -2.09 12.33
CA GLY A 70 -10.23 -0.62 12.26
C GLY A 70 -8.92 0.09 12.57
N LYS A 71 -7.80 -0.64 12.66
CA LYS A 71 -6.47 -0.07 12.93
C LYS A 71 -5.49 -0.42 11.84
N ALA A 72 -4.75 0.57 11.39
CA ALA A 72 -3.62 0.37 10.49
C ALA A 72 -2.55 -0.50 11.17
N LEU A 73 -2.02 -1.47 10.44
CA LEU A 73 -0.94 -2.33 10.93
C LEU A 73 0.43 -1.69 10.73
N GLY A 74 0.58 -0.87 9.69
CA GLY A 74 1.86 -0.31 9.32
C GLY A 74 2.87 -1.37 8.82
N LYS A 75 4.13 -0.94 8.71
CA LYS A 75 5.25 -1.81 8.33
C LYS A 75 5.82 -2.47 9.57
N PRO A 76 5.95 -3.81 9.61
CA PRO A 76 6.56 -4.46 10.76
C PRO A 76 8.03 -4.05 10.91
N ALA A 77 8.44 -3.77 12.14
CA ALA A 77 9.79 -3.34 12.46
C ALA A 77 10.80 -4.49 12.35
N ASP A 78 10.35 -5.71 12.59
CA ASP A 78 11.18 -6.92 12.59
C ASP A 78 10.37 -8.18 12.26
N ALA A 79 11.07 -9.31 12.17
CA ALA A 79 10.48 -10.61 11.90
C ALA A 79 9.46 -11.07 12.95
N ALA A 80 9.63 -10.67 14.22
CA ALA A 80 8.73 -11.04 15.29
C ALA A 80 7.39 -10.29 15.15
N GLU A 81 7.45 -9.02 14.80
CA GLU A 81 6.24 -8.24 14.53
C GLU A 81 5.54 -8.70 13.24
N ALA A 82 6.30 -9.00 12.17
CA ALA A 82 5.75 -9.61 10.95
C ALA A 82 5.02 -10.91 11.26
N ARG A 83 5.59 -11.75 12.12
CA ARG A 83 4.95 -12.97 12.59
C ARG A 83 3.65 -12.68 13.34
N THR A 84 3.65 -11.69 14.23
CA THR A 84 2.46 -11.26 14.97
C THR A 84 1.34 -10.81 14.03
N TYR A 85 1.67 -10.11 12.93
CA TYR A 85 0.69 -9.72 11.93
C TYR A 85 0.07 -10.93 11.23
N LEU A 86 0.88 -11.92 10.85
CA LEU A 86 0.37 -13.17 10.27
C LEU A 86 -0.53 -13.94 11.25
N ASP A 87 -0.19 -13.98 12.54
CA ASP A 87 -1.01 -14.62 13.56
C ASP A 87 -2.38 -13.94 13.69
N ARG A 88 -2.41 -12.60 13.64
CA ARG A 88 -3.65 -11.81 13.72
C ARG A 88 -4.51 -11.90 12.48
N MET A 89 -3.92 -12.02 11.29
CA MET A 89 -4.65 -12.09 10.02
C MET A 89 -5.04 -13.52 9.61
N SER A 90 -4.41 -14.54 10.17
CA SER A 90 -4.66 -15.95 9.84
C SER A 90 -6.12 -16.34 10.00
N GLY A 91 -6.75 -16.87 8.94
CA GLY A 91 -8.15 -17.27 8.92
C GLY A 91 -9.15 -16.12 9.00
N ARG A 92 -8.72 -14.88 8.73
CA ARG A 92 -9.54 -13.67 8.86
C ARG A 92 -9.47 -12.79 7.62
N ALA A 93 -10.48 -11.96 7.47
CA ALA A 93 -10.46 -10.87 6.51
C ALA A 93 -9.88 -9.59 7.14
N HIS A 94 -9.20 -8.81 6.32
CA HIS A 94 -8.69 -7.48 6.62
C HIS A 94 -8.89 -6.58 5.41
N GLU A 95 -8.70 -5.28 5.58
CA GLU A 95 -8.88 -4.31 4.52
C GLU A 95 -7.53 -3.76 4.06
N VAL A 96 -7.45 -3.44 2.79
CA VAL A 96 -6.37 -2.64 2.19
C VAL A 96 -6.99 -1.35 1.71
N LEU A 97 -6.57 -0.24 2.30
CA LEU A 97 -7.03 1.09 1.97
C LEU A 97 -5.95 1.81 1.16
N SER A 98 -6.35 2.46 0.08
CA SER A 98 -5.47 3.33 -0.70
C SER A 98 -6.10 4.70 -0.88
N GLY A 99 -5.40 5.73 -0.44
CA GLY A 99 -5.67 7.11 -0.78
C GLY A 99 -4.96 7.46 -2.09
N LEU A 100 -5.68 8.06 -3.02
CA LEU A 100 -5.15 8.57 -4.28
C LEU A 100 -5.39 10.07 -4.37
N VAL A 101 -4.36 10.82 -4.74
CA VAL A 101 -4.46 12.24 -5.03
C VAL A 101 -3.84 12.52 -6.39
N VAL A 102 -4.56 13.25 -7.21
CA VAL A 102 -4.10 13.73 -8.52
C VAL A 102 -4.20 15.25 -8.52
N LEU A 103 -3.08 15.92 -8.77
CA LEU A 103 -3.04 17.34 -9.05
C LEU A 103 -2.95 17.55 -10.56
N ILE A 104 -3.77 18.42 -11.11
CA ILE A 104 -3.74 18.83 -12.52
C ILE A 104 -3.61 20.35 -12.53
N ASP A 105 -2.43 20.85 -12.87
CA ASP A 105 -2.10 22.29 -12.83
C ASP A 105 -2.50 22.96 -11.51
N GLY A 106 -2.35 22.21 -10.40
CA GLY A 106 -2.67 22.66 -9.05
C GLY A 106 -4.10 22.39 -8.58
N GLU A 107 -5.01 21.98 -9.46
CA GLU A 107 -6.35 21.53 -9.06
C GLU A 107 -6.29 20.11 -8.52
N GLU A 108 -6.85 19.89 -7.32
CA GLU A 108 -6.80 18.60 -6.64
C GLU A 108 -8.05 17.76 -6.89
N ARG A 109 -7.81 16.48 -7.15
CA ARG A 109 -8.82 15.42 -7.08
C ARG A 109 -8.30 14.31 -6.17
N SER A 110 -9.14 13.81 -5.28
CA SER A 110 -8.77 12.74 -4.36
C SER A 110 -9.83 11.66 -4.30
N GLY A 111 -9.42 10.46 -3.91
CA GLY A 111 -10.29 9.31 -3.73
C GLY A 111 -9.70 8.32 -2.75
N LEU A 112 -10.57 7.46 -2.24
CA LEU A 112 -10.24 6.33 -1.37
C LEU A 112 -10.70 5.05 -2.09
N ASP A 113 -9.81 4.07 -2.18
CA ASP A 113 -10.15 2.72 -2.63
C ASP A 113 -9.99 1.72 -1.47
N ARG A 114 -10.86 0.71 -1.47
CA ARG A 114 -10.92 -0.31 -0.42
C ARG A 114 -10.97 -1.69 -1.06
N THR A 115 -10.09 -2.58 -0.61
CA THR A 115 -10.06 -3.99 -1.01
C THR A 115 -10.08 -4.85 0.25
N THR A 116 -10.99 -5.82 0.29
CA THR A 116 -11.01 -6.82 1.36
C THR A 116 -10.20 -8.03 0.94
N VAL A 117 -9.26 -8.42 1.77
CA VAL A 117 -8.42 -9.62 1.58
C VAL A 117 -8.67 -10.58 2.72
N ALA A 118 -9.02 -11.82 2.41
CA ALA A 118 -9.15 -12.89 3.38
C ALA A 118 -7.96 -13.84 3.30
N PHE A 119 -7.30 -14.07 4.42
CA PHE A 119 -6.30 -15.12 4.54
C PHE A 119 -6.94 -16.45 4.90
N LYS A 120 -6.41 -17.53 4.33
CA LYS A 120 -6.70 -18.87 4.81
C LYS A 120 -6.17 -19.06 6.23
N ALA A 121 -6.65 -20.08 6.94
CA ALA A 121 -6.03 -20.48 8.20
C ALA A 121 -4.59 -20.93 7.93
N LEU A 122 -3.60 -20.21 8.48
CA LEU A 122 -2.19 -20.45 8.25
C LEU A 122 -1.62 -21.40 9.30
N SER A 123 -0.93 -22.45 8.85
CA SER A 123 -0.16 -23.32 9.72
C SER A 123 1.11 -22.62 10.24
N GLU A 124 1.66 -23.13 11.33
CA GLU A 124 2.92 -22.64 11.89
C GLU A 124 4.08 -22.71 10.86
N ALA A 125 4.12 -23.78 10.07
CA ALA A 125 5.14 -23.96 9.04
C ALA A 125 5.02 -22.92 7.91
N GLU A 126 3.80 -22.55 7.50
CA GLU A 126 3.57 -21.52 6.49
C GLU A 126 4.00 -20.16 6.98
N LYS A 127 3.63 -19.78 8.20
CA LYS A 127 4.03 -18.51 8.81
C LYS A 127 5.54 -18.42 8.97
N GLN A 128 6.17 -19.48 9.48
CA GLN A 128 7.62 -19.52 9.64
C GLN A 128 8.35 -19.40 8.30
N ARG A 129 7.89 -20.12 7.27
CA ARG A 129 8.45 -20.04 5.91
C ARG A 129 8.32 -18.62 5.34
N TYR A 130 7.16 -18.00 5.49
CA TYR A 130 6.91 -16.66 4.98
C TYR A 130 7.82 -15.63 5.64
N VAL A 131 7.92 -15.65 6.98
CA VAL A 131 8.80 -14.74 7.72
C VAL A 131 10.26 -14.94 7.33
N ALA A 132 10.72 -16.20 7.22
CA ALA A 132 12.09 -16.52 6.83
C ALA A 132 12.42 -16.09 5.38
N PHE A 133 11.42 -16.01 4.51
CA PHE A 133 11.60 -15.54 3.13
C PHE A 133 11.88 -14.03 3.05
N GLY A 134 11.46 -13.24 4.05
CA GLY A 134 11.77 -11.82 4.16
C GLY A 134 10.89 -10.90 3.31
N GLU A 135 9.84 -11.40 2.67
CA GLU A 135 8.96 -10.57 1.82
C GLU A 135 8.19 -9.50 2.60
N TRP A 136 8.10 -9.62 3.92
CA TRP A 136 7.43 -8.70 4.82
C TRP A 136 8.14 -7.35 4.97
N GLU A 137 9.44 -7.29 4.68
CA GLU A 137 10.25 -6.10 4.92
C GLU A 137 9.75 -4.91 4.10
N GLY A 138 9.57 -3.77 4.79
CA GLY A 138 9.14 -2.50 4.18
C GLY A 138 7.70 -2.47 3.65
N ARG A 139 6.86 -3.45 3.98
CA ARG A 139 5.48 -3.56 3.49
C ARG A 139 4.46 -3.36 4.59
N SER A 140 3.49 -2.49 4.39
CA SER A 140 2.36 -2.37 5.31
C SER A 140 1.63 -3.70 5.44
N GLY A 141 1.30 -4.10 6.68
CA GLY A 141 0.72 -5.41 6.98
C GLY A 141 1.69 -6.59 6.81
N GLY A 142 2.93 -6.37 6.38
CA GLY A 142 3.97 -7.38 6.31
C GLY A 142 3.77 -8.46 5.25
N TYR A 143 3.04 -8.21 4.15
CA TYR A 143 2.93 -9.17 3.05
C TYR A 143 2.75 -8.49 1.69
N ALA A 144 2.87 -9.26 0.60
CA ALA A 144 2.54 -8.82 -0.75
C ALA A 144 1.81 -9.92 -1.52
N ILE A 145 0.75 -9.54 -2.23
CA ILE A 145 -0.11 -10.49 -2.94
C ILE A 145 0.54 -11.05 -4.23
N GLN A 146 1.60 -10.42 -4.75
CA GLN A 146 2.15 -10.76 -6.07
C GLN A 146 3.09 -11.96 -6.06
N THR A 147 3.70 -12.30 -4.92
CA THR A 147 4.71 -13.33 -4.81
C THR A 147 4.31 -14.38 -3.77
N LEU A 148 5.15 -14.72 -2.81
CA LEU A 148 4.85 -15.76 -1.82
C LEU A 148 3.60 -15.42 -0.99
N GLY A 149 3.32 -14.14 -0.74
CA GLY A 149 2.11 -13.70 -0.04
C GLY A 149 0.81 -14.11 -0.73
N SER A 150 0.82 -14.37 -2.06
CA SER A 150 -0.35 -14.91 -2.75
C SER A 150 -0.80 -16.27 -2.19
N THR A 151 0.12 -17.04 -1.64
CA THR A 151 -0.16 -18.36 -1.05
C THR A 151 -0.90 -18.29 0.29
N LEU A 152 -0.90 -17.11 0.91
CA LEU A 152 -1.59 -16.84 2.17
C LEU A 152 -3.07 -16.47 1.95
N VAL A 153 -3.39 -15.96 0.76
CA VAL A 153 -4.69 -15.39 0.42
C VAL A 153 -5.67 -16.49 0.00
N GLU A 154 -6.87 -16.46 0.55
CA GLU A 154 -8.00 -17.30 0.17
C GLU A 154 -8.92 -16.57 -0.81
N ARG A 155 -9.20 -15.27 -0.55
CA ARG A 155 -10.15 -14.47 -1.34
C ARG A 155 -9.78 -13.01 -1.33
N VAL A 156 -10.10 -12.33 -2.45
CA VAL A 156 -10.00 -10.88 -2.61
C VAL A 156 -11.35 -10.35 -3.10
N GLU A 157 -11.86 -9.33 -2.43
CA GLU A 157 -13.06 -8.59 -2.84
C GLU A 157 -12.68 -7.13 -3.05
N GLY A 158 -12.77 -6.65 -4.29
CA GLY A 158 -12.34 -5.31 -4.69
C GLY A 158 -11.27 -5.34 -5.77
N SER A 159 -10.34 -4.39 -5.74
CA SER A 159 -9.30 -4.23 -6.74
C SER A 159 -8.00 -4.93 -6.36
N VAL A 160 -7.55 -5.89 -7.16
CA VAL A 160 -6.22 -6.49 -7.02
C VAL A 160 -5.12 -5.43 -7.28
N SER A 161 -5.38 -4.44 -8.15
CA SER A 161 -4.45 -3.34 -8.40
C SER A 161 -4.25 -2.46 -7.18
N ASN A 162 -5.28 -2.27 -6.35
CA ASN A 162 -5.19 -1.59 -5.08
C ASN A 162 -4.24 -2.33 -4.12
N GLU A 163 -4.37 -3.65 -4.05
CA GLU A 163 -3.49 -4.50 -3.25
C GLU A 163 -2.03 -4.48 -3.75
N ILE A 164 -1.83 -4.53 -5.08
CA ILE A 164 -0.51 -4.47 -5.71
C ILE A 164 0.18 -3.12 -5.47
N GLY A 165 -0.56 -2.01 -5.53
CA GLY A 165 -0.02 -0.66 -5.31
C GLY A 165 0.58 -0.44 -3.91
N ARG A 166 0.33 -1.35 -2.98
CA ARG A 166 0.82 -1.32 -1.60
C ARG A 166 2.30 -1.66 -1.45
N ALA A 167 2.88 -2.43 -2.34
CA ALA A 167 4.24 -2.91 -2.16
C ALA A 167 5.28 -1.79 -2.31
N HIS A 168 5.97 -1.49 -1.24
CA HIS A 168 7.06 -0.52 -1.05
C HIS A 168 6.69 0.98 -1.12
N VAL A 169 6.50 1.56 0.01
CA VAL A 169 6.81 2.96 0.27
C VAL A 169 8.03 3.01 1.18
#